data_1dc3a53ae37cdeeabec41a6f0c476410
#
_entry.id   1dc3a53ae37cdeeabec41a6f0c476410
#
_cell.length_a   1.000
_cell.length_b   1.000
_cell.length_c   1.000
_cell.angle_alpha   90.00
_cell.angle_beta   90.00
_cell.angle_gamma   90.00
#
_symmetry.space_group_name_H-M   'P 1'
#
loop_
_entity.id
_entity.type
_entity.pdbx_description
1 polymer ?
#
loop_
_entity_poly.entity_id
_entity_poly.type
_entity_poly.pdbx_seq_one_letter_code
_entity_poly.pdbx_strand_id
1 'polypeptide(L)'
;FVSGAELPSAKFILENRLSLNNPPLIAMNDAPDKPNPKGFLKLANQLLEEDFGRNCPPVAYVGDTIADIQTIINARRSYPSQRFISIGVIPPHLQTGENVPKQFKYESKLKAAGADFIISSVIDLKKIYKKIFFT
;
A
#
# COMPACT_ATOMS: atom_id res chain seq x y z
N PHE A 1 -7.81 -1.05 -3.85
CA PHE A 1 -6.97 0.06 -4.33
C PHE A 1 -7.33 1.36 -3.60
N VAL A 2 -6.33 2.12 -3.18
CA VAL A 2 -6.48 3.46 -2.59
C VAL A 2 -5.69 4.43 -3.44
N SER A 3 -6.39 5.32 -4.16
CA SER A 3 -5.79 6.23 -5.13
C SER A 3 -6.09 7.69 -4.79
N GLY A 4 -5.13 8.58 -5.00
CA GLY A 4 -5.34 10.02 -5.00
C GLY A 4 -5.92 10.58 -6.31
N ALA A 5 -6.09 9.74 -7.35
CA ALA A 5 -6.69 10.13 -8.61
C ALA A 5 -8.21 10.23 -8.52
N GLU A 6 -8.81 11.07 -9.39
CA GLU A 6 -10.26 11.13 -9.55
C GLU A 6 -10.83 9.78 -9.97
N LEU A 7 -12.06 9.49 -9.53
CA LEU A 7 -12.71 8.20 -9.78
C LEU A 7 -12.72 7.75 -11.25
N PRO A 8 -13.09 8.59 -12.24
CA PRO A 8 -13.08 8.16 -13.64
C PRO A 8 -11.69 7.74 -14.13
N SER A 9 -10.64 8.47 -13.75
CA SER A 9 -9.26 8.19 -14.15
C SER A 9 -8.72 6.93 -13.51
N ALA A 10 -8.93 6.74 -12.21
CA ALA A 10 -8.52 5.54 -11.48
C ALA A 10 -9.24 4.30 -12.02
N LYS A 11 -10.55 4.41 -12.22
CA LYS A 11 -11.40 3.34 -12.73
C LYS A 11 -11.01 2.93 -14.15
N PHE A 12 -10.73 3.89 -15.03
CA PHE A 12 -10.25 3.62 -16.38
C PHE A 12 -8.95 2.80 -16.39
N ILE A 13 -7.97 3.17 -15.58
CA ILE A 13 -6.70 2.44 -15.50
C ILE A 13 -6.93 1.02 -14.99
N LEU A 14 -7.67 0.85 -13.91
CA LEU A 14 -7.88 -0.46 -13.29
C LEU A 14 -8.71 -1.39 -14.18
N GLU A 15 -9.77 -0.89 -14.78
CA GLU A 15 -10.69 -1.71 -15.59
C GLU A 15 -10.21 -1.88 -17.03
N ASN A 16 -9.77 -0.81 -17.69
CA ASN A 16 -9.44 -0.86 -19.12
C ASN A 16 -7.97 -1.16 -19.40
N ARG A 17 -7.05 -0.70 -18.55
CA ARG A 17 -5.61 -0.96 -18.72
C ARG A 17 -5.16 -2.24 -18.03
N LEU A 18 -5.68 -2.54 -16.85
CA LEU A 18 -5.32 -3.72 -16.07
C LEU A 18 -6.36 -4.84 -16.16
N SER A 19 -7.46 -4.63 -16.90
CA SER A 19 -8.51 -5.63 -17.11
C SER A 19 -9.12 -6.19 -15.81
N LEU A 20 -9.14 -5.39 -14.75
CA LEU A 20 -9.77 -5.78 -13.50
C LEU A 20 -11.29 -5.55 -13.57
N ASN A 21 -12.04 -6.49 -13.06
CA ASN A 21 -13.50 -6.40 -13.05
C ASN A 21 -13.98 -5.79 -11.73
N ASN A 22 -14.54 -4.57 -11.80
CA ASN A 22 -15.09 -3.84 -10.66
C ASN A 22 -14.22 -3.94 -9.38
N PRO A 23 -12.94 -3.55 -9.44
CA PRO A 23 -12.03 -3.68 -8.31
C PRO A 23 -12.45 -2.78 -7.14
N PRO A 24 -12.33 -3.24 -5.88
CA PRO A 24 -12.54 -2.39 -4.72
C PRO A 24 -11.62 -1.17 -4.76
N LEU A 25 -12.18 0.03 -4.69
CA LEU A 25 -11.46 1.29 -4.90
C LEU A 25 -11.94 2.40 -3.97
N ILE A 26 -10.99 3.08 -3.35
CA ILE A 26 -11.15 4.41 -2.75
C ILE A 26 -10.39 5.39 -3.64
N ALA A 27 -11.11 6.34 -4.22
CA ALA A 27 -10.55 7.37 -5.09
C ALA A 27 -10.54 8.74 -4.39
N MET A 28 -10.08 9.78 -5.09
CA MET A 28 -10.09 11.16 -4.61
C MET A 28 -11.49 11.54 -4.10
N ASN A 29 -11.56 12.19 -2.95
CA ASN A 29 -12.77 12.64 -2.26
C ASN A 29 -13.67 11.54 -1.68
N ASP A 30 -13.39 10.26 -1.87
CA ASP A 30 -14.12 9.17 -1.20
C ASP A 30 -13.75 9.05 0.28
N ALA A 31 -12.57 9.52 0.64
CA ALA A 31 -12.04 9.58 1.99
C ALA A 31 -10.98 10.68 2.09
N PRO A 32 -10.55 11.08 3.32
CA PRO A 32 -9.42 11.99 3.47
C PRO A 32 -8.16 11.45 2.79
N ASP A 33 -7.37 12.36 2.21
CA ASP A 33 -6.15 12.01 1.51
C ASP A 33 -5.11 11.32 2.41
N LYS A 34 -4.29 10.48 1.79
CA LYS A 34 -3.12 9.90 2.44
C LYS A 34 -2.18 11.02 2.94
N PRO A 35 -1.58 10.91 4.12
CA PRO A 35 -1.43 9.71 4.96
C PRO A 35 -2.56 9.46 5.98
N ASN A 36 -3.73 10.07 5.83
CA ASN A 36 -4.86 9.73 6.66
C ASN A 36 -5.28 8.28 6.40
N PRO A 37 -5.41 7.42 7.43
CA PRO A 37 -5.65 6.00 7.23
C PRO A 37 -7.11 5.65 6.96
N LYS A 38 -8.05 6.60 7.04
CA LYS A 38 -9.50 6.31 6.95
C LYS A 38 -9.89 5.59 5.66
N GLY A 39 -9.38 6.02 4.51
CA GLY A 39 -9.69 5.38 3.23
C GLY A 39 -9.19 3.94 3.18
N PHE A 40 -7.95 3.71 3.58
CA PHE A 40 -7.37 2.38 3.68
C PHE A 40 -8.15 1.49 4.66
N LEU A 41 -8.43 1.98 5.86
CA LEU A 41 -9.14 1.22 6.90
C LEU A 41 -10.56 0.85 6.47
N LYS A 42 -11.28 1.77 5.86
CA LYS A 42 -12.62 1.51 5.32
C LYS A 42 -12.60 0.36 4.31
N LEU A 43 -11.68 0.41 3.36
CA LEU A 43 -11.59 -0.60 2.31
C LEU A 43 -11.14 -1.95 2.87
N ALA A 44 -10.14 -1.97 3.74
CA ALA A 44 -9.65 -3.19 4.37
C ALA A 44 -10.73 -3.86 5.22
N ASN A 45 -11.49 -3.10 5.99
CA ASN A 45 -12.59 -3.62 6.80
C ASN A 45 -13.69 -4.24 5.94
N GLN A 46 -14.03 -3.62 4.81
CA GLN A 46 -14.99 -4.17 3.86
C GLN A 46 -14.54 -5.53 3.27
N LEU A 47 -13.23 -5.65 2.97
CA LEU A 47 -12.68 -6.86 2.36
C LEU A 47 -12.56 -8.02 3.37
N LEU A 48 -12.30 -7.71 4.64
CA LEU A 48 -12.12 -8.72 5.67
C LEU A 48 -13.44 -9.25 6.23
N GLU A 49 -14.50 -8.47 6.14
CA GLU A 49 -15.82 -8.77 6.74
C GLU A 49 -15.75 -9.02 8.26
N GLU A 50 -14.66 -8.60 8.90
CA GLU A 50 -14.39 -8.76 10.34
C GLU A 50 -13.86 -7.45 10.93
N ASP A 51 -14.04 -7.29 12.24
CA ASP A 51 -13.46 -6.16 12.97
C ASP A 51 -11.95 -6.33 13.14
N PHE A 52 -11.21 -5.23 13.03
CA PHE A 52 -9.78 -5.22 13.26
C PHE A 52 -9.42 -5.65 14.68
N GLY A 53 -8.41 -6.52 14.80
CA GLY A 53 -7.93 -7.00 16.08
C GLY A 53 -6.94 -8.17 15.95
N ARG A 54 -6.60 -8.78 17.09
CA ARG A 54 -5.61 -9.86 17.14
C ARG A 54 -6.00 -11.09 16.33
N ASN A 55 -7.29 -11.37 16.24
CA ASN A 55 -7.81 -12.54 15.54
C ASN A 55 -8.08 -12.28 14.05
N CYS A 56 -8.04 -11.01 13.65
CA CYS A 56 -8.20 -10.64 12.26
C CYS A 56 -6.92 -10.97 11.47
N PRO A 57 -7.04 -11.49 10.25
CA PRO A 57 -5.87 -11.75 9.41
C PRO A 57 -4.99 -10.51 9.22
N PRO A 58 -3.67 -10.68 9.05
CA PRO A 58 -2.78 -9.56 8.72
C PRO A 58 -3.21 -8.88 7.41
N VAL A 59 -3.10 -7.56 7.39
CA VAL A 59 -3.40 -6.75 6.19
C VAL A 59 -2.13 -6.07 5.71
N ALA A 60 -1.74 -6.32 4.48
CA ALA A 60 -0.60 -5.67 3.84
C ALA A 60 -1.07 -4.57 2.88
N TYR A 61 -0.35 -3.47 2.86
CA TYR A 61 -0.53 -2.39 1.91
C TYR A 61 0.76 -2.14 1.13
N VAL A 62 0.63 -2.07 -0.17
CA VAL A 62 1.75 -1.84 -1.09
C VAL A 62 1.62 -0.44 -1.68
N GLY A 63 2.65 0.37 -1.56
CA GLY A 63 2.66 1.72 -2.11
C GLY A 63 4.07 2.19 -2.43
N ASP A 64 4.15 3.16 -3.32
CA ASP A 64 5.42 3.69 -3.83
C ASP A 64 5.79 5.07 -3.24
N THR A 65 4.96 5.62 -2.36
CA THR A 65 5.20 6.92 -1.77
C THR A 65 5.39 6.86 -0.25
N ILE A 66 6.03 7.89 0.30
CA ILE A 66 6.14 8.07 1.76
C ILE A 66 4.75 8.17 2.39
N ALA A 67 3.81 8.84 1.72
CA ALA A 67 2.44 8.96 2.21
C ALA A 67 1.74 7.59 2.35
N ASP A 68 2.02 6.64 1.45
CA ASP A 68 1.53 5.27 1.56
C ASP A 68 2.06 4.58 2.82
N ILE A 69 3.35 4.69 3.06
CA ILE A 69 3.99 4.11 4.25
C ILE A 69 3.41 4.72 5.54
N GLN A 70 3.30 6.05 5.58
CA GLN A 70 2.75 6.76 6.73
C GLN A 70 1.27 6.43 6.97
N THR A 71 0.52 6.13 5.93
CA THR A 71 -0.88 5.67 6.05
C THR A 71 -0.96 4.42 6.94
N ILE A 72 -0.05 3.47 6.75
CA ILE A 72 -0.02 2.25 7.56
C ILE A 72 0.47 2.52 8.98
N ILE A 73 1.45 3.39 9.17
CA ILE A 73 1.87 3.82 10.51
C ILE A 73 0.70 4.42 11.29
N ASN A 74 -0.10 5.27 10.63
CA ASN A 74 -1.27 5.88 11.23
C ASN A 74 -2.41 4.86 11.47
N ALA A 75 -2.57 3.88 10.59
CA ALA A 75 -3.51 2.77 10.80
C ALA A 75 -3.18 1.95 12.05
N ARG A 76 -1.90 1.65 12.29
CA ARG A 76 -1.41 0.97 13.49
C ARG A 76 -1.73 1.75 14.78
N ARG A 77 -1.66 3.06 14.72
CA ARG A 77 -2.04 3.91 15.87
C ARG A 77 -3.53 3.83 16.17
N SER A 78 -4.36 3.73 15.12
CA SER A 78 -5.83 3.60 15.26
C SER A 78 -6.25 2.22 15.77
N TYR A 79 -5.54 1.17 15.39
CA TYR A 79 -5.84 -0.22 15.74
C TYR A 79 -4.55 -0.96 16.15
N PRO A 80 -4.04 -0.72 17.38
CA PRO A 80 -2.76 -1.29 17.82
C PRO A 80 -2.73 -2.82 17.88
N SER A 81 -3.89 -3.47 18.02
CA SER A 81 -4.00 -4.93 18.08
C SER A 81 -4.05 -5.60 16.71
N GLN A 82 -4.26 -4.83 15.64
CA GLN A 82 -4.31 -5.34 14.28
C GLN A 82 -2.90 -5.36 13.67
N ARG A 83 -2.54 -6.48 13.06
CA ARG A 83 -1.30 -6.58 12.30
C ARG A 83 -1.47 -5.95 10.92
N PHE A 84 -0.93 -4.75 10.75
CA PHE A 84 -0.78 -4.09 9.45
C PHE A 84 0.67 -4.17 8.98
N ILE A 85 0.87 -4.39 7.69
CA ILE A 85 2.20 -4.56 7.08
C ILE A 85 2.36 -3.52 5.98
N SER A 86 3.43 -2.75 6.06
CA SER A 86 3.76 -1.71 5.08
C SER A 86 4.84 -2.20 4.12
N ILE A 87 4.52 -2.20 2.83
CA ILE A 87 5.44 -2.64 1.77
C ILE A 87 5.68 -1.48 0.82
N GLY A 88 6.91 -1.00 0.80
CA GLY A 88 7.34 -0.01 -0.17
C GLY A 88 7.72 -0.66 -1.49
N VAL A 89 7.31 -0.07 -2.62
CA VAL A 89 7.77 -0.49 -3.95
C VAL A 89 8.54 0.65 -4.59
N ILE A 90 9.70 0.33 -5.16
CA ILE A 90 10.54 1.32 -5.83
C ILE A 90 9.91 1.71 -7.17
N PRO A 91 9.66 3.00 -7.43
CA PRO A 91 9.11 3.43 -8.70
C PRO A 91 9.98 2.99 -9.88
N PRO A 92 9.38 2.49 -10.99
CA PRO A 92 10.14 1.97 -12.12
C PRO A 92 11.15 2.96 -12.72
N HIS A 93 10.82 4.25 -12.76
CA HIS A 93 11.70 5.29 -13.31
C HIS A 93 13.00 5.50 -12.52
N LEU A 94 13.06 5.04 -11.27
CA LEU A 94 14.26 5.08 -10.44
C LEU A 94 15.15 3.83 -10.60
N GLN A 95 14.69 2.83 -11.32
CA GLN A 95 15.40 1.54 -11.47
C GLN A 95 16.25 1.44 -12.73
N THR A 96 16.40 2.53 -13.47
CA THR A 96 17.32 2.59 -14.63
C THR A 96 18.74 2.88 -14.17
N GLY A 97 19.74 2.38 -14.89
CA GLY A 97 21.16 2.40 -14.48
C GLY A 97 21.70 3.77 -14.07
N GLU A 98 21.26 4.85 -14.71
CA GLU A 98 21.67 6.22 -14.39
C GLU A 98 21.08 6.72 -13.04
N ASN A 99 20.02 6.10 -12.55
CA ASN A 99 19.30 6.51 -11.36
C ASN A 99 19.63 5.70 -10.10
N VAL A 100 20.62 4.81 -10.16
CA VAL A 100 21.00 3.94 -9.02
C VAL A 100 21.22 4.73 -7.72
N PRO A 101 21.96 5.85 -7.69
CA PRO A 101 22.11 6.65 -6.46
C PRO A 101 20.78 7.23 -5.95
N LYS A 102 19.88 7.63 -6.87
CA LYS A 102 18.55 8.13 -6.51
C LYS A 102 17.66 7.01 -5.98
N GLN A 103 17.76 5.81 -6.53
CA GLN A 103 17.07 4.63 -6.05
C GLN A 103 17.45 4.32 -4.60
N PHE A 104 18.73 4.26 -4.26
CA PHE A 104 19.19 4.03 -2.88
C PHE A 104 18.70 5.10 -1.91
N LYS A 105 18.74 6.36 -2.32
CA LYS A 105 18.23 7.47 -1.51
C LYS A 105 16.73 7.34 -1.27
N TYR A 106 15.97 6.95 -2.28
CA TYR A 106 14.52 6.76 -2.20
C TYR A 106 14.17 5.56 -1.30
N GLU A 107 14.84 4.46 -1.48
CA GLU A 107 14.71 3.27 -0.63
C GLU A 107 14.96 3.61 0.85
N SER A 108 16.01 4.38 1.14
CA SER A 108 16.32 4.84 2.50
C SER A 108 15.20 5.72 3.07
N LYS A 109 14.56 6.56 2.25
CA LYS A 109 13.40 7.36 2.69
C LYS A 109 12.19 6.50 3.03
N LEU A 110 11.90 5.48 2.23
CA LEU A 110 10.79 4.56 2.51
C LEU A 110 11.05 3.76 3.80
N LYS A 111 12.28 3.31 4.01
CA LYS A 111 12.70 2.65 5.27
C LYS A 111 12.55 3.56 6.47
N ALA A 112 13.05 4.79 6.36
CA ALA A 112 12.96 5.78 7.43
C ALA A 112 11.50 6.16 7.75
N ALA A 113 10.61 6.15 6.77
CA ALA A 113 9.18 6.37 6.98
C ALA A 113 8.48 5.19 7.69
N GLY A 114 9.11 4.01 7.75
CA GLY A 114 8.62 2.85 8.50
C GLY A 114 8.15 1.67 7.65
N ALA A 115 8.60 1.55 6.39
CA ALA A 115 8.32 0.38 5.57
C ALA A 115 8.90 -0.89 6.20
N ASP A 116 8.10 -1.93 6.34
CA ASP A 116 8.54 -3.23 6.85
C ASP A 116 9.33 -4.01 5.79
N PHE A 117 8.91 -3.87 4.54
CA PHE A 117 9.55 -4.49 3.38
C PHE A 117 9.68 -3.48 2.25
N ILE A 118 10.70 -3.64 1.43
CA ILE A 118 10.87 -2.89 0.18
C ILE A 118 11.10 -3.88 -0.95
N ILE A 119 10.37 -3.70 -2.03
CA ILE A 119 10.42 -4.53 -3.23
C ILE A 119 10.66 -3.68 -4.47
N SER A 120 11.26 -4.25 -5.49
CA SER A 120 11.48 -3.58 -6.77
C SER A 120 10.26 -3.63 -7.69
N SER A 121 9.41 -4.63 -7.52
CA SER A 121 8.18 -4.82 -8.31
C SER A 121 7.13 -5.55 -7.49
N VAL A 122 5.86 -5.30 -7.78
CA VAL A 122 4.74 -6.03 -7.14
C VAL A 122 4.81 -7.54 -7.38
N ILE A 123 5.47 -7.99 -8.44
CA ILE A 123 5.73 -9.42 -8.71
C ILE A 123 6.54 -10.06 -7.59
N ASP A 124 7.42 -9.30 -6.95
CA ASP A 124 8.26 -9.78 -5.85
C ASP A 124 7.46 -10.12 -4.58
N LEU A 125 6.20 -9.73 -4.49
CA LEU A 125 5.30 -10.15 -3.41
C LEU A 125 5.23 -11.67 -3.28
N LYS A 126 5.29 -12.40 -4.39
CA LYS A 126 5.31 -13.87 -4.39
C LYS A 126 6.49 -14.44 -3.61
N LYS A 127 7.64 -13.75 -3.67
CA LYS A 127 8.88 -14.18 -3.00
C LYS A 127 8.84 -13.93 -1.50
N ILE A 128 8.18 -12.87 -1.06
CA ILE A 128 8.14 -12.45 0.34
C ILE A 128 6.85 -12.85 1.05
N TYR A 129 5.86 -13.38 0.34
CA TYR A 129 4.55 -13.74 0.87
C TYR A 129 4.63 -14.57 2.16
N LYS A 130 5.46 -15.61 2.16
CA LYS A 130 5.63 -16.47 3.36
C LYS A 130 6.23 -15.70 4.53
N LYS A 131 7.17 -14.79 4.29
CA LYS A 131 7.77 -13.94 5.32
C LYS A 131 6.76 -12.96 5.91
N ILE A 132 5.83 -12.49 5.09
CA ILE A 132 4.81 -11.52 5.50
C ILE A 132 3.75 -12.15 6.37
N PHE A 133 3.22 -13.30 5.97
CA PHE A 133 2.01 -13.89 6.56
C PHE A 133 2.25 -15.06 7.50
N PHE A 134 3.40 -15.71 7.43
CA PHE A 134 3.67 -16.94 8.19
C PHE A 134 4.87 -16.86 9.15
N THR A 135 5.30 -15.66 9.49
CA THR A 135 6.33 -15.46 10.53
C THR A 135 5.74 -14.81 11.81
#